data_0ee36c61d005f7d22f52fc930184385d
#
_entry.id   0ee36c61d005f7d22f52fc930184385d
#
_cell.length_a   1.000
_cell.length_b   1.000
_cell.length_c   1.000
_cell.angle_alpha   90.00
_cell.angle_beta   90.00
_cell.angle_gamma   90.00
#
_symmetry.space_group_name_H-M   'P 1'
#
loop_
_entity.id
_entity.type
_entity.pdbx_description
1 polymer ?
#
loop_
_entity_poly.entity_id
_entity_poly.type
_entity_poly.pdbx_seq_one_letter_code
_entity_poly.pdbx_strand_id
1 'polypeptide(L)'
;MNYYYGDKFSAVALSLKNGSRMWFILPDEGYTTADVLADGQYMQMVLQQDWENTKWMKVNLSVPKFDANSTINLKDGLQEMGVTDVFNELTSNFNEITGDVPIYLTAANQSVRVQIDEEGVKAAAYIEFPGATSPAPPEEIIDFILDRPFIFAITTDSIPLFMGTVNTP
;
A
#
# COMPACT_ATOMS: atom_id res chain seq x y z
N MET A 1 2.30 18.98 2.22
CA MET A 1 1.49 17.75 2.38
C MET A 1 1.61 17.23 3.81
N ASN A 2 0.77 16.28 4.18
CA ASN A 2 0.92 15.63 5.47
C ASN A 2 2.15 14.71 5.47
N TYR A 3 2.95 14.83 6.50
CA TYR A 3 4.04 13.94 6.87
C TYR A 3 3.61 13.14 8.09
N TYR A 4 3.66 11.84 8.00
CA TYR A 4 3.23 10.90 9.03
C TYR A 4 4.45 10.22 9.62
N TYR A 5 4.39 9.87 10.90
CA TYR A 5 5.49 9.15 11.56
C TYR A 5 4.97 8.18 12.63
N GLY A 6 5.69 7.10 12.79
CA GLY A 6 5.51 6.09 13.83
C GLY A 6 6.77 5.94 14.66
N ASP A 7 6.87 4.87 15.41
CA ASP A 7 8.04 4.60 16.27
C ASP A 7 9.28 4.18 15.48
N LYS A 8 9.10 3.65 14.25
CA LYS A 8 10.17 3.04 13.45
C LYS A 8 10.15 3.48 12.01
N PHE A 9 9.25 4.37 11.64
CA PHE A 9 9.07 4.77 10.25
C PHE A 9 8.53 6.19 10.13
N SER A 10 8.76 6.73 8.96
CA SER A 10 8.07 7.93 8.48
C SER A 10 7.35 7.63 7.17
N ALA A 11 6.32 8.41 6.85
CA ALA A 11 5.51 8.15 5.67
C ALA A 11 4.93 9.42 5.06
N VAL A 12 4.65 9.35 3.75
CA VAL A 12 3.91 10.35 3.00
C VAL A 12 2.88 9.68 2.11
N ALA A 13 1.82 10.41 1.77
CA ALA A 13 0.79 9.92 0.86
C ALA A 13 0.58 10.89 -0.30
N LEU A 14 0.54 10.36 -1.51
CA LEU A 14 0.17 11.07 -2.74
C LEU A 14 -1.29 10.76 -3.09
N SER A 15 -2.07 11.79 -3.38
CA SER A 15 -3.41 11.63 -3.94
C SER A 15 -3.31 11.26 -5.42
N LEU A 16 -3.97 10.19 -5.81
CA LEU A 16 -4.07 9.75 -7.20
C LEU A 16 -5.29 10.38 -7.89
N LYS A 17 -5.29 10.43 -9.22
CA LYS A 17 -6.37 11.05 -10.02
C LYS A 17 -7.76 10.43 -9.80
N ASN A 18 -7.81 9.17 -9.42
CA ASN A 18 -9.05 8.44 -9.14
C ASN A 18 -9.55 8.56 -7.70
N GLY A 19 -8.93 9.41 -6.88
CA GLY A 19 -9.26 9.58 -5.46
C GLY A 19 -8.56 8.61 -4.50
N SER A 20 -7.85 7.62 -5.03
CA SER A 20 -7.01 6.72 -4.21
C SER A 20 -5.80 7.46 -3.65
N ARG A 21 -5.11 6.84 -2.69
CA ARG A 21 -3.85 7.33 -2.12
C ARG A 21 -2.74 6.32 -2.36
N MET A 22 -1.59 6.82 -2.78
CA MET A 22 -0.34 6.07 -2.81
C MET A 22 0.51 6.45 -1.61
N TRP A 23 0.74 5.51 -0.73
CA TRP A 23 1.55 5.66 0.47
C TRP A 23 2.97 5.19 0.22
N PHE A 24 3.92 5.93 0.73
CA PHE A 24 5.33 5.53 0.84
C PHE A 24 5.72 5.55 2.30
N ILE A 25 6.16 4.42 2.82
CA ILE A 25 6.51 4.21 4.21
C ILE A 25 7.97 3.81 4.25
N LEU A 26 8.79 4.68 4.81
CA LEU A 26 10.24 4.54 4.88
C LEU A 26 10.64 4.18 6.30
N PRO A 27 11.31 3.04 6.53
CA PRO A 27 11.89 2.74 7.83
C PRO A 27 12.90 3.82 8.24
N ASP A 28 12.87 4.21 9.50
CA ASP A 28 13.85 5.13 10.06
C ASP A 28 15.25 4.48 10.14
N GLU A 29 16.28 5.26 10.33
CA GLU A 29 17.66 4.73 10.42
C GLU A 29 17.78 3.68 11.53
N GLY A 30 18.39 2.55 11.20
CA GLY A 30 18.55 1.43 12.11
C GLY A 30 17.42 0.40 12.09
N TYR A 31 16.33 0.67 11.36
CA TYR A 31 15.21 -0.26 11.17
C TYR A 31 15.13 -0.77 9.74
N THR A 32 14.54 -1.94 9.60
CA THR A 32 14.27 -2.60 8.30
C THR A 32 12.79 -2.56 7.97
N THR A 33 12.44 -2.84 6.71
CA THR A 33 11.04 -3.05 6.31
C THR A 33 10.39 -4.17 7.13
N ALA A 34 11.15 -5.23 7.50
CA ALA A 34 10.66 -6.31 8.32
C ALA A 34 10.29 -5.86 9.75
N ASP A 35 11.07 -4.95 10.35
CA ASP A 35 10.78 -4.40 11.68
C ASP A 35 9.50 -3.56 11.68
N VAL A 36 9.26 -2.79 10.61
CA VAL A 36 8.04 -1.99 10.44
C VAL A 36 6.84 -2.89 10.20
N LEU A 37 7.00 -3.94 9.37
CA LEU A 37 5.93 -4.92 9.11
C LEU A 37 5.52 -5.68 10.37
N ALA A 38 6.49 -6.07 11.21
CA ALA A 38 6.24 -6.81 12.44
C ALA A 38 5.51 -5.98 13.51
N ASP A 39 5.72 -4.68 13.55
CA ASP A 39 5.08 -3.76 14.48
C ASP A 39 3.59 -3.53 14.16
N GLY A 40 3.25 -3.45 12.89
CA GLY A 40 1.88 -3.24 12.43
C GLY A 40 1.34 -1.82 12.56
N GLN A 41 2.04 -0.87 13.18
CA GLN A 41 1.60 0.52 13.31
C GLN A 41 1.33 1.18 11.95
N TYR A 42 2.16 0.90 10.96
CA TYR A 42 1.99 1.44 9.61
C TYR A 42 0.63 1.08 9.01
N MET A 43 0.11 -0.12 9.31
CA MET A 43 -1.19 -0.56 8.82
C MET A 43 -2.31 0.26 9.47
N GLN A 44 -2.21 0.51 10.77
CA GLN A 44 -3.17 1.38 11.46
C GLN A 44 -3.17 2.78 10.84
N MET A 45 -2.00 3.36 10.59
CA MET A 45 -1.87 4.66 9.93
C MET A 45 -2.51 4.67 8.54
N VAL A 46 -2.26 3.65 7.73
CA VAL A 46 -2.77 3.55 6.35
C VAL A 46 -4.30 3.39 6.31
N LEU A 47 -4.87 2.67 7.29
CA LEU A 47 -6.31 2.41 7.39
C LEU A 47 -7.09 3.51 8.12
N GLN A 48 -6.45 4.23 9.04
CA GLN A 48 -7.08 5.33 9.77
C GLN A 48 -6.92 6.64 9.01
N GLN A 49 -7.99 7.41 8.91
CA GLN A 49 -7.92 8.74 8.28
C GLN A 49 -7.34 9.81 9.24
N ASP A 50 -7.37 9.54 10.54
CA ASP A 50 -6.98 10.43 11.64
C ASP A 50 -5.79 9.83 12.41
N TRP A 51 -4.59 9.88 11.80
CA TRP A 51 -3.38 9.47 12.49
C TRP A 51 -2.83 10.63 13.33
N GLU A 52 -2.69 10.43 14.65
CA GLU A 52 -2.30 11.48 15.59
C GLU A 52 -0.90 12.05 15.30
N ASN A 53 0.04 11.19 14.90
CA ASN A 53 1.41 11.60 14.61
C ASN A 53 1.52 12.12 13.17
N THR A 54 0.93 13.27 12.92
CA THR A 54 0.90 13.93 11.60
C THR A 54 1.35 15.37 11.72
N LYS A 55 2.20 15.80 10.77
CA LYS A 55 2.59 17.21 10.63
C LYS A 55 2.33 17.69 9.22
N TRP A 56 1.81 18.89 9.08
CA TRP A 56 1.73 19.57 7.79
C TRP A 56 3.07 20.21 7.46
N MET A 57 3.75 19.68 6.42
CA MET A 57 5.11 20.10 6.07
C MET A 57 5.25 20.31 4.56
N LYS A 58 6.29 21.05 4.16
CA LYS A 58 6.77 21.04 2.77
C LYS A 58 7.68 19.83 2.59
N VAL A 59 7.23 18.84 1.83
CA VAL A 59 7.98 17.62 1.57
C VAL A 59 8.59 17.67 0.18
N ASN A 60 9.91 17.56 0.09
CA ASN A 60 10.61 17.30 -1.16
C ASN A 60 10.67 15.77 -1.33
N LEU A 61 9.74 15.23 -2.10
CA LEU A 61 9.61 13.78 -2.28
C LEU A 61 10.41 13.31 -3.49
N SER A 62 11.29 12.32 -3.26
CA SER A 62 12.02 11.61 -4.32
C SER A 62 11.64 10.13 -4.30
N VAL A 63 11.01 9.66 -5.38
CA VAL A 63 10.58 8.28 -5.56
C VAL A 63 11.34 7.66 -6.72
N PRO A 64 12.03 6.53 -6.53
CA PRO A 64 12.63 5.80 -7.64
C PRO A 64 11.56 5.19 -8.54
N LYS A 65 11.89 4.97 -9.80
CA LYS A 65 11.07 4.09 -10.65
C LYS A 65 11.21 2.67 -10.15
N PHE A 66 10.10 1.96 -10.05
CA PHE A 66 10.15 0.54 -9.71
C PHE A 66 9.05 -0.26 -10.41
N ASP A 67 9.31 -1.54 -10.57
CA ASP A 67 8.38 -2.52 -11.11
C ASP A 67 8.38 -3.74 -10.16
N ALA A 68 7.44 -3.72 -9.23
CA ALA A 68 7.28 -4.79 -8.25
C ALA A 68 6.28 -5.82 -8.79
N ASN A 69 6.69 -7.07 -8.83
CA ASN A 69 5.83 -8.19 -9.17
C ASN A 69 5.94 -9.29 -8.11
N SER A 70 4.84 -9.98 -7.88
CA SER A 70 4.77 -11.09 -6.93
C SER A 70 3.72 -12.09 -7.36
N THR A 71 3.97 -13.35 -7.09
CA THR A 71 2.98 -14.42 -7.19
C THR A 71 2.94 -15.17 -5.86
N ILE A 72 1.76 -15.21 -5.26
CA ILE A 72 1.52 -15.80 -3.94
C ILE A 72 0.56 -16.97 -4.12
N ASN A 73 0.88 -18.12 -3.54
CA ASN A 73 -0.07 -19.22 -3.37
C ASN A 73 -0.95 -18.92 -2.16
N LEU A 74 -2.24 -18.77 -2.41
CA LEU A 74 -3.22 -18.42 -1.38
C LEU A 74 -3.89 -19.66 -0.75
N LYS A 75 -3.66 -20.88 -1.29
CA LYS A 75 -4.40 -22.07 -0.89
C LYS A 75 -4.31 -22.33 0.61
N ASP A 76 -3.10 -22.38 1.15
CA ASP A 76 -2.89 -22.70 2.55
C ASP A 76 -3.49 -21.63 3.48
N GLY A 77 -3.29 -20.34 3.17
CA GLY A 77 -3.88 -19.24 3.93
C GLY A 77 -5.42 -19.23 3.87
N LEU A 78 -6.01 -19.55 2.72
CA LEU A 78 -7.48 -19.68 2.60
C LEU A 78 -8.00 -20.86 3.43
N GLN A 79 -7.29 -21.98 3.45
CA GLN A 79 -7.66 -23.14 4.27
C GLN A 79 -7.55 -22.83 5.78
N GLU A 80 -6.52 -22.10 6.21
CA GLU A 80 -6.38 -21.64 7.60
C GLU A 80 -7.50 -20.69 8.02
N MET A 81 -8.02 -19.88 7.08
CA MET A 81 -9.18 -19.03 7.30
C MET A 81 -10.53 -19.76 7.22
N GLY A 82 -10.53 -21.09 7.02
CA GLY A 82 -11.72 -21.93 6.99
C GLY A 82 -12.32 -22.15 5.59
N VAL A 83 -11.71 -21.67 4.52
CA VAL A 83 -12.14 -21.90 3.14
C VAL A 83 -11.57 -23.25 2.68
N THR A 84 -12.22 -24.36 3.06
CA THR A 84 -11.71 -25.72 2.84
C THR A 84 -12.45 -26.47 1.74
N ASP A 85 -13.76 -26.30 1.64
CA ASP A 85 -14.62 -27.14 0.80
C ASP A 85 -14.27 -27.05 -0.68
N VAL A 86 -13.95 -25.87 -1.18
CA VAL A 86 -13.59 -25.63 -2.58
C VAL A 86 -12.32 -26.37 -3.02
N PHE A 87 -11.46 -26.75 -2.08
CA PHE A 87 -10.22 -27.50 -2.33
C PHE A 87 -10.34 -29.01 -2.11
N ASN A 88 -11.51 -29.50 -1.69
CA ASN A 88 -11.77 -30.89 -1.37
C ASN A 88 -12.68 -31.52 -2.44
N GLU A 89 -12.21 -32.58 -3.07
CA GLU A 89 -12.94 -33.29 -4.13
C GLU A 89 -14.32 -33.79 -3.67
N LEU A 90 -14.46 -34.14 -2.38
CA LEU A 90 -15.69 -34.73 -1.86
C LEU A 90 -16.73 -33.70 -1.38
N THR A 91 -16.27 -32.48 -1.07
CA THR A 91 -17.16 -31.44 -0.50
C THR A 91 -17.34 -30.24 -1.41
N SER A 92 -16.52 -30.09 -2.44
CA SER A 92 -16.63 -28.98 -3.40
C SER A 92 -17.96 -29.04 -4.15
N ASN A 93 -18.60 -27.89 -4.33
CA ASN A 93 -19.85 -27.78 -5.08
C ASN A 93 -19.77 -26.59 -6.05
N PHE A 94 -19.49 -26.88 -7.30
CA PHE A 94 -19.51 -25.94 -8.42
C PHE A 94 -20.62 -26.24 -9.42
N ASN A 95 -21.65 -27.01 -9.04
CA ASN A 95 -22.70 -27.49 -9.95
C ASN A 95 -23.44 -26.35 -10.66
N GLU A 96 -23.60 -25.19 -10.01
CA GLU A 96 -24.20 -23.99 -10.63
C GLU A 96 -23.41 -23.51 -11.87
N ILE A 97 -22.11 -23.84 -11.95
CA ILE A 97 -21.20 -23.42 -13.03
C ILE A 97 -20.97 -24.58 -14.01
N THR A 98 -20.83 -25.79 -13.49
CA THR A 98 -20.34 -26.96 -14.28
C THR A 98 -21.43 -28.00 -14.57
N GLY A 99 -22.65 -27.82 -14.04
CA GLY A 99 -23.69 -28.85 -14.05
C GLY A 99 -23.28 -30.04 -13.18
N ASP A 100 -23.48 -31.26 -13.67
CA ASP A 100 -23.22 -32.51 -12.93
C ASP A 100 -21.74 -32.94 -12.94
N VAL A 101 -20.83 -32.11 -13.48
CA VAL A 101 -19.39 -32.44 -13.50
C VAL A 101 -18.75 -31.99 -12.19
N PRO A 102 -18.29 -32.93 -11.34
CA PRO A 102 -17.61 -32.56 -10.10
C PRO A 102 -16.26 -31.95 -10.42
N ILE A 103 -16.03 -30.74 -9.91
CA ILE A 103 -14.71 -30.07 -9.96
C ILE A 103 -14.36 -29.54 -8.59
N TYR A 104 -13.07 -29.42 -8.32
CA TYR A 104 -12.52 -28.77 -7.15
C TYR A 104 -11.24 -27.99 -7.52
N LEU A 105 -10.87 -27.03 -6.67
CA LEU A 105 -9.67 -26.23 -6.91
C LEU A 105 -8.44 -26.96 -6.40
N THR A 106 -7.44 -27.12 -7.25
CA THR A 106 -6.15 -27.70 -6.87
C THR A 106 -5.15 -26.66 -6.38
N ALA A 107 -5.32 -25.41 -6.81
CA ALA A 107 -4.45 -24.28 -6.47
C ALA A 107 -5.26 -22.97 -6.44
N ALA A 108 -4.76 -21.99 -5.70
CA ALA A 108 -5.23 -20.62 -5.70
C ALA A 108 -4.02 -19.69 -5.71
N ASN A 109 -3.72 -19.11 -6.87
CA ASN A 109 -2.56 -18.23 -7.04
C ASN A 109 -3.02 -16.81 -7.35
N GLN A 110 -2.41 -15.83 -6.67
CA GLN A 110 -2.58 -14.41 -6.97
C GLN A 110 -1.28 -13.85 -7.54
N SER A 111 -1.36 -13.25 -8.71
CA SER A 111 -0.24 -12.51 -9.30
C SER A 111 -0.56 -11.03 -9.29
N VAL A 112 0.36 -10.23 -8.78
CA VAL A 112 0.23 -8.76 -8.67
C VAL A 112 1.45 -8.12 -9.30
N ARG A 113 1.23 -7.03 -10.03
CA ARG A 113 2.30 -6.16 -10.54
C ARG A 113 1.93 -4.70 -10.26
N VAL A 114 2.86 -3.96 -9.69
CA VAL A 114 2.74 -2.51 -9.48
C VAL A 114 3.95 -1.84 -10.11
N GLN A 115 3.70 -0.98 -11.08
CA GLN A 115 4.73 -0.24 -11.80
C GLN A 115 4.56 1.25 -11.52
N ILE A 116 5.64 1.91 -11.17
CA ILE A 116 5.71 3.35 -10.93
C ILE A 116 6.76 3.96 -11.85
N ASP A 117 6.34 4.96 -12.59
CA ASP A 117 7.18 5.76 -13.47
C ASP A 117 6.84 7.25 -13.35
N GLU A 118 7.50 8.11 -14.13
CA GLU A 118 7.27 9.56 -14.09
C GLU A 118 5.85 9.96 -14.53
N GLU A 119 5.17 9.16 -15.31
CA GLU A 119 3.80 9.46 -15.76
C GLU A 119 2.78 9.15 -14.67
N GLY A 120 3.04 8.15 -13.84
CA GLY A 120 2.21 7.75 -12.69
C GLY A 120 2.36 8.64 -11.46
N VAL A 121 3.51 9.29 -11.28
CA VAL A 121 3.83 10.13 -10.12
C VAL A 121 3.69 11.63 -10.41
N LYS A 122 3.42 12.05 -11.63
CA LYS A 122 3.15 13.46 -11.99
C LYS A 122 1.93 14.10 -11.31
N ALA A 123 1.36 13.47 -10.31
CA ALA A 123 0.28 14.01 -9.46
C ALA A 123 0.79 14.82 -8.24
N ALA A 124 2.03 15.24 -8.18
CA ALA A 124 2.44 16.34 -7.33
C ALA A 124 2.01 17.66 -7.99
N ALA A 125 0.73 17.79 -8.29
CA ALA A 125 0.15 19.04 -8.68
C ALA A 125 0.03 19.91 -7.42
N TYR A 126 0.84 20.93 -7.36
CA TYR A 126 0.59 22.11 -6.56
C TYR A 126 -0.74 22.72 -7.05
N ILE A 127 -1.82 22.37 -6.37
CA ILE A 127 -3.11 23.03 -6.62
C ILE A 127 -3.10 24.31 -5.79
N GLU A 128 -2.69 25.42 -6.39
CA GLU A 128 -3.08 26.73 -5.90
C GLU A 128 -4.58 26.88 -6.15
N PHE A 129 -5.35 26.96 -5.08
CA PHE A 129 -6.68 27.52 -5.13
C PHE A 129 -6.57 29.05 -4.98
N PRO A 130 -6.74 29.84 -6.04
CA PRO A 130 -6.82 31.29 -5.87
C PRO A 130 -8.20 31.62 -5.29
N GLY A 131 -8.24 31.97 -4.01
CA GLY A 131 -9.45 32.59 -3.45
C GLY A 131 -9.97 32.10 -2.10
N ALA A 132 -9.28 31.26 -1.37
CA ALA A 132 -9.55 31.05 0.05
C ALA A 132 -8.34 31.50 0.86
N THR A 133 -8.55 31.97 2.09
CA THR A 133 -7.48 32.24 3.05
C THR A 133 -6.69 30.95 3.26
N SER A 134 -5.71 30.71 2.41
CA SER A 134 -4.80 29.58 2.57
C SER A 134 -4.07 29.74 3.89
N PRO A 135 -4.01 28.70 4.74
CA PRO A 135 -3.08 28.73 5.84
C PRO A 135 -1.68 29.04 5.29
N ALA A 136 -0.91 29.82 6.04
CA ALA A 136 0.46 30.14 5.64
C ALA A 136 1.19 28.85 5.24
N PRO A 137 1.99 28.86 4.16
CA PRO A 137 2.74 27.67 3.75
C PRO A 137 3.59 27.20 4.93
N PRO A 138 3.71 25.87 5.14
CA PRO A 138 4.50 25.35 6.26
C PRO A 138 5.94 25.83 6.12
N GLU A 139 6.50 26.32 7.23
CA GLU A 139 7.89 26.81 7.30
C GLU A 139 8.90 25.65 7.32
N GLU A 140 8.49 24.50 7.85
CA GLU A 140 9.32 23.30 7.93
C GLU A 140 9.36 22.56 6.59
N ILE A 141 10.59 22.28 6.14
CA ILE A 141 10.86 21.54 4.91
C ILE A 141 11.58 20.24 5.29
N ILE A 142 11.12 19.13 4.72
CA ILE A 142 11.78 17.83 4.87
C ILE A 142 12.06 17.21 3.51
N ASP A 143 13.23 16.60 3.36
CA ASP A 143 13.55 15.75 2.22
C ASP A 143 13.14 14.31 2.54
N PHE A 144 12.23 13.76 1.73
CA PHE A 144 11.75 12.39 1.86
C PHE A 144 12.21 11.61 0.64
N ILE A 145 13.36 10.95 0.78
CA ILE A 145 14.08 10.30 -0.31
C ILE A 145 13.99 8.78 -0.11
N LEU A 146 13.39 8.08 -1.09
CA LEU A 146 13.24 6.63 -1.07
C LEU A 146 14.50 5.97 -1.69
N ASP A 147 15.64 6.10 -1.02
CA ASP A 147 16.97 5.60 -1.43
C ASP A 147 17.36 4.28 -0.76
N ARG A 148 16.49 3.72 0.05
CA ARG A 148 16.66 2.46 0.79
C ARG A 148 15.36 1.67 0.80
N PRO A 149 15.36 0.39 1.22
CA PRO A 149 14.15 -0.43 1.23
C PRO A 149 12.96 0.26 1.89
N PHE A 150 11.83 0.26 1.20
CA PHE A 150 10.60 0.91 1.68
C PHE A 150 9.35 0.05 1.43
N ILE A 151 8.27 0.40 2.11
CA ILE A 151 6.95 -0.21 1.91
C ILE A 151 6.09 0.77 1.12
N PHE A 152 5.27 0.26 0.21
CA PHE A 152 4.24 1.05 -0.44
C PHE A 152 2.85 0.44 -0.21
N ALA A 153 1.83 1.29 -0.25
CA ALA A 153 0.44 0.86 -0.25
C ALA A 153 -0.41 1.77 -1.15
N ILE A 154 -1.37 1.18 -1.84
CA ILE A 154 -2.41 1.92 -2.57
C ILE A 154 -3.73 1.65 -1.86
N THR A 155 -4.41 2.73 -1.44
CA THR A 155 -5.67 2.63 -0.72
C THR A 155 -6.77 3.44 -1.39
N THR A 156 -8.01 2.97 -1.27
CA THR A 156 -9.23 3.71 -1.60
C THR A 156 -10.17 3.62 -0.40
N ASP A 157 -10.62 4.76 0.11
CA ASP A 157 -11.52 4.84 1.26
C ASP A 157 -11.07 3.97 2.45
N SER A 158 -9.77 4.03 2.78
CA SER A 158 -9.14 3.22 3.83
C SER A 158 -9.09 1.70 3.56
N ILE A 159 -9.42 1.26 2.35
CA ILE A 159 -9.27 -0.14 1.95
C ILE A 159 -7.95 -0.28 1.19
N PRO A 160 -7.03 -1.14 1.62
CA PRO A 160 -5.81 -1.42 0.88
C PRO A 160 -6.15 -2.25 -0.37
N LEU A 161 -5.78 -1.72 -1.54
CA LEU A 161 -5.93 -2.43 -2.81
C LEU A 161 -4.64 -3.19 -3.17
N PHE A 162 -3.51 -2.54 -2.95
CA PHE A 162 -2.18 -3.11 -3.21
C PHE A 162 -1.22 -2.71 -2.10
N MET A 163 -0.36 -3.63 -1.73
CA MET A 163 0.71 -3.39 -0.78
C MET A 163 1.94 -4.21 -1.17
N GLY A 164 3.11 -3.68 -0.89
CA GLY A 164 4.36 -4.39 -1.16
C GLY A 164 5.58 -3.69 -0.60
N THR A 165 6.71 -4.35 -0.77
CA THR A 165 8.03 -3.83 -0.41
C THR A 165 8.90 -3.67 -1.65
N VAL A 166 9.69 -2.60 -1.69
CA VAL A 166 10.77 -2.40 -2.65
C VAL A 166 12.07 -2.55 -1.89
N ASN A 167 12.81 -3.61 -2.16
CA ASN A 167 14.04 -3.93 -1.40
C ASN A 167 15.30 -3.36 -2.03
N THR A 168 15.25 -2.98 -3.30
CA THR A 168 16.33 -2.33 -4.06
C THR A 168 15.70 -1.21 -4.89
N PRO A 169 15.57 -0.03 -4.31
CA PRO A 169 15.04 1.14 -5.00
C PRO A 169 15.99 1.71 -6.06
#